data_c1eb3116b9870e2c2bbeba35112913bb
#
_entry.id   c1eb3116b9870e2c2bbeba35112913bb
#
_cell.length_a   1.000
_cell.length_b   1.000
_cell.length_c   1.000
_cell.angle_alpha   90.00
_cell.angle_beta   90.00
_cell.angle_gamma   90.00
#
_symmetry.space_group_name_H-M   'P 1'
#
loop_
_entity.id
_entity.type
_entity.pdbx_description
1 polymer ?
#
loop_
_entity_poly.entity_id
_entity_poly.type
_entity_poly.pdbx_seq_one_letter_code
_entity_poly.pdbx_strand_id
1 'polypeptide(L)'
;MSDSQHDHQHDHPHQHDHDHGAATGPGPVADASVRTARPSDAPAVGLVQAWVWQTEYADLLAPEVVDALTGPRFAAVWRRSLEQPPTPRHRLLVACAGPQVVGYVALGPAEDEPGLDPDRTGVILDGGVHPQGRRTGHGSRLLNAAVDTLRAGNDDLEAVATWVLADAGATRAFLAGAGFEPDGAWRDRVVDEDGRTAREVRLVVSL
;
A
#
# COMPACT_ATOMS: atom_id res chain seq x y z
N MET A 1 32.28 90.45 9.11
CA MET A 1 33.22 89.56 9.85
C MET A 1 32.53 88.21 9.86
N SER A 2 32.90 87.44 8.91
CA SER A 2 33.71 86.23 9.04
C SER A 2 32.82 85.09 9.57
N ASP A 3 32.54 84.19 8.77
CA ASP A 3 33.27 83.03 8.18
C ASP A 3 32.64 81.76 8.75
N SER A 4 32.27 80.82 8.16
CA SER A 4 32.84 79.80 7.33
C SER A 4 31.79 78.70 7.09
N GLN A 5 31.70 78.38 5.88
CA GLN A 5 31.30 77.11 5.27
C GLN A 5 31.66 75.88 6.10
N HIS A 6 30.74 74.88 6.10
CA HIS A 6 31.18 73.50 5.79
C HIS A 6 30.01 72.71 5.22
N ASP A 7 30.18 72.41 4.00
CA ASP A 7 29.53 71.49 3.11
C ASP A 7 29.89 70.06 3.52
N HIS A 8 28.95 69.17 3.72
CA HIS A 8 29.15 67.71 3.63
C HIS A 8 27.91 67.03 3.09
N GLN A 9 27.93 66.94 1.79
CA GLN A 9 27.19 65.99 0.97
C GLN A 9 27.67 64.56 1.28
N HIS A 10 26.81 63.68 1.74
CA HIS A 10 27.00 62.22 1.62
C HIS A 10 25.68 61.63 1.17
N ASP A 11 25.57 61.54 -0.12
CA ASP A 11 24.69 60.68 -0.89
C ASP A 11 25.22 59.27 -0.86
N HIS A 12 24.47 58.30 -0.31
CA HIS A 12 24.64 56.89 -0.59
C HIS A 12 23.30 56.18 -0.52
N PRO A 13 22.68 55.83 -1.65
CA PRO A 13 21.60 54.89 -1.69
C PRO A 13 22.15 53.45 -1.66
N HIS A 14 22.09 52.81 -0.51
CA HIS A 14 22.28 51.35 -0.47
C HIS A 14 20.97 50.69 -0.82
N GLN A 15 20.81 50.34 -2.09
CA GLN A 15 19.88 49.38 -2.59
C GLN A 15 20.36 47.97 -2.15
N HIS A 16 19.69 47.43 -1.15
CA HIS A 16 19.80 46.00 -0.85
C HIS A 16 18.67 45.29 -1.62
N ASP A 17 18.99 44.82 -2.80
CA ASP A 17 18.24 43.77 -3.49
C ASP A 17 18.34 42.47 -2.67
N HIS A 18 17.35 42.22 -1.81
CA HIS A 18 17.17 40.90 -1.24
C HIS A 18 16.42 40.04 -2.27
N ASP A 19 17.19 39.43 -3.14
CA ASP A 19 16.75 38.30 -3.95
C ASP A 19 16.40 37.15 -2.99
N HIS A 20 15.13 37.07 -2.61
CA HIS A 20 14.57 35.93 -1.93
C HIS A 20 14.36 34.83 -2.98
N GLY A 21 15.44 34.17 -3.35
CA GLY A 21 15.39 32.86 -4.01
C GLY A 21 14.49 31.96 -3.19
N ALA A 22 13.28 31.73 -3.66
CA ALA A 22 12.36 30.74 -3.14
C ALA A 22 13.06 29.38 -3.21
N ALA A 23 13.64 28.95 -2.10
CA ALA A 23 14.07 27.57 -1.94
C ALA A 23 12.81 26.70 -2.01
N THR A 24 12.57 26.09 -3.17
CA THR A 24 11.66 24.95 -3.32
C THR A 24 12.27 23.77 -2.58
N GLY A 25 12.20 23.83 -1.25
CA GLY A 25 12.43 22.65 -0.43
C GLY A 25 11.35 21.60 -0.77
N PRO A 26 11.65 20.29 -0.65
CA PRO A 26 10.63 19.28 -0.79
C PRO A 26 9.50 19.63 0.17
N GLY A 27 8.27 19.75 -0.36
CA GLY A 27 7.08 19.99 0.46
C GLY A 27 6.98 18.95 1.57
N PRO A 28 6.20 19.20 2.61
CA PRO A 28 6.12 18.30 3.76
C PRO A 28 5.84 16.88 3.24
N VAL A 29 6.80 15.98 3.46
CA VAL A 29 6.61 14.54 3.19
C VAL A 29 5.43 14.14 4.05
N ALA A 30 4.31 13.77 3.41
CA ALA A 30 3.13 13.29 4.13
C ALA A 30 3.61 12.23 5.11
N ASP A 31 3.25 12.38 6.40
CA ASP A 31 3.68 11.49 7.47
C ASP A 31 3.16 10.09 7.16
N ALA A 32 4.03 9.30 6.51
CA ALA A 32 3.68 8.01 5.95
C ALA A 32 3.99 6.93 6.98
N SER A 33 2.96 6.36 7.57
CA SER A 33 3.07 5.32 8.60
C SER A 33 2.33 4.05 8.19
N VAL A 34 2.75 2.92 8.79
CA VAL A 34 2.01 1.64 8.73
C VAL A 34 1.72 1.19 10.15
N ARG A 35 0.51 0.71 10.37
CA ARG A 35 0.06 0.19 11.67
C ARG A 35 -0.95 -0.94 11.49
N THR A 36 -1.17 -1.69 12.54
CA THR A 36 -2.28 -2.65 12.61
C THR A 36 -3.61 -1.92 12.47
N ALA A 37 -4.49 -2.49 11.65
CA ALA A 37 -5.84 -1.97 11.43
C ALA A 37 -6.72 -2.14 12.68
N ARG A 38 -7.68 -1.23 12.83
CA ARG A 38 -8.73 -1.25 13.84
C ARG A 38 -10.09 -1.45 13.18
N PRO A 39 -11.13 -1.92 13.87
CA PRO A 39 -12.46 -2.02 13.29
C PRO A 39 -12.99 -0.70 12.68
N SER A 40 -12.57 0.44 13.24
CA SER A 40 -12.88 1.78 12.69
C SER A 40 -12.23 2.07 11.33
N ASP A 41 -11.20 1.34 10.91
CA ASP A 41 -10.54 1.51 9.61
C ASP A 41 -11.28 0.76 8.48
N ALA A 42 -12.18 -0.18 8.82
CA ALA A 42 -12.87 -1.02 7.85
C ALA A 42 -13.55 -0.24 6.70
N PRO A 43 -14.19 0.93 6.93
CA PRO A 43 -14.75 1.72 5.83
C PRO A 43 -13.69 2.21 4.84
N ALA A 44 -12.56 2.69 5.34
CA ALA A 44 -11.47 3.19 4.49
C ALA A 44 -10.77 2.06 3.74
N VAL A 45 -10.50 0.91 4.42
CA VAL A 45 -9.96 -0.29 3.78
C VAL A 45 -10.90 -0.78 2.68
N GLY A 46 -12.20 -0.83 2.95
CA GLY A 46 -13.20 -1.24 1.96
C GLY A 46 -13.22 -0.35 0.72
N LEU A 47 -13.05 0.97 0.88
CA LEU A 47 -12.94 1.90 -0.24
C LEU A 47 -11.67 1.66 -1.06
N VAL A 48 -10.52 1.47 -0.42
CA VAL A 48 -9.26 1.16 -1.10
C VAL A 48 -9.38 -0.16 -1.87
N GLN A 49 -9.93 -1.20 -1.24
CA GLN A 49 -10.12 -2.50 -1.88
C GLN A 49 -11.07 -2.43 -3.07
N ALA A 50 -12.21 -1.77 -2.92
CA ALA A 50 -13.17 -1.60 -4.01
C ALA A 50 -12.49 -0.96 -5.23
N TRP A 51 -11.73 0.10 -5.00
CA TRP A 51 -11.03 0.77 -6.08
C TRP A 51 -9.98 -0.12 -6.76
N VAL A 52 -9.16 -0.84 -5.97
CA VAL A 52 -8.13 -1.77 -6.49
C VAL A 52 -8.81 -2.87 -7.32
N TRP A 53 -9.83 -3.51 -6.78
CA TRP A 53 -10.51 -4.62 -7.44
C TRP A 53 -11.28 -4.16 -8.69
N GLN A 54 -11.99 -3.05 -8.65
CA GLN A 54 -12.64 -2.48 -9.82
C GLN A 54 -11.64 -2.18 -10.95
N THR A 55 -10.41 -1.77 -10.60
CA THR A 55 -9.37 -1.51 -11.60
C THR A 55 -8.72 -2.79 -12.13
N GLU A 56 -8.41 -3.75 -11.24
CA GLU A 56 -7.68 -4.97 -11.62
C GLU A 56 -8.57 -6.00 -12.33
N TYR A 57 -9.87 -6.00 -12.02
CA TYR A 57 -10.85 -6.93 -12.60
C TYR A 57 -11.76 -6.31 -13.67
N ALA A 58 -11.54 -5.03 -14.04
CA ALA A 58 -12.39 -4.32 -15.00
C ALA A 58 -12.55 -5.06 -16.34
N ASP A 59 -11.47 -5.64 -16.85
CA ASP A 59 -11.45 -6.35 -18.12
C ASP A 59 -11.82 -7.85 -18.00
N LEU A 60 -11.94 -8.35 -16.77
CA LEU A 60 -12.17 -9.77 -16.48
C LEU A 60 -13.64 -10.06 -16.13
N LEU A 61 -14.32 -9.08 -15.53
CA LEU A 61 -15.68 -9.24 -15.01
C LEU A 61 -16.71 -8.52 -15.86
N ALA A 62 -17.95 -8.99 -15.82
CA ALA A 62 -19.06 -8.23 -16.37
C ALA A 62 -19.21 -6.87 -15.63
N PRO A 63 -19.60 -5.79 -16.33
CA PRO A 63 -19.72 -4.46 -15.71
C PRO A 63 -20.57 -4.46 -14.42
N GLU A 64 -21.66 -5.23 -14.41
CA GLU A 64 -22.57 -5.33 -13.26
C GLU A 64 -21.88 -5.93 -12.03
N VAL A 65 -20.95 -6.88 -12.26
CA VAL A 65 -20.15 -7.48 -11.17
C VAL A 65 -19.12 -6.47 -10.66
N VAL A 66 -18.45 -5.75 -11.56
CA VAL A 66 -17.50 -4.68 -11.18
C VAL A 66 -18.20 -3.60 -10.37
N ASP A 67 -19.40 -3.17 -10.80
CA ASP A 67 -20.21 -2.16 -10.10
C ASP A 67 -20.65 -2.63 -8.70
N ALA A 68 -20.81 -3.94 -8.51
CA ALA A 68 -21.13 -4.53 -7.20
C ALA A 68 -19.95 -4.59 -6.22
N LEU A 69 -18.70 -4.38 -6.68
CA LEU A 69 -17.50 -4.33 -5.85
C LEU A 69 -17.41 -2.98 -5.13
N THR A 70 -18.25 -2.75 -4.14
CA THR A 70 -18.38 -1.46 -3.46
C THR A 70 -17.66 -1.39 -2.12
N GLY A 71 -17.21 -0.19 -1.75
CA GLY A 71 -16.56 0.07 -0.47
C GLY A 71 -17.37 -0.41 0.74
N PRO A 72 -18.68 -0.11 0.85
CA PRO A 72 -19.51 -0.59 1.96
C PRO A 72 -19.59 -2.11 2.07
N ARG A 73 -19.64 -2.83 0.95
CA ARG A 73 -19.68 -4.30 0.91
C ARG A 73 -18.37 -4.88 1.49
N PHE A 74 -17.22 -4.40 1.03
CA PHE A 74 -15.93 -4.81 1.57
C PHE A 74 -15.75 -4.39 3.03
N ALA A 75 -16.17 -3.18 3.39
CA ALA A 75 -16.09 -2.70 4.77
C ALA A 75 -16.83 -3.60 5.77
N ALA A 76 -17.98 -4.15 5.38
CA ALA A 76 -18.73 -5.09 6.22
C ALA A 76 -17.94 -6.39 6.47
N VAL A 77 -17.27 -6.91 5.44
CA VAL A 77 -16.41 -8.10 5.55
C VAL A 77 -15.21 -7.80 6.45
N TRP A 78 -14.49 -6.70 6.19
CA TRP A 78 -13.32 -6.33 6.99
C TRP A 78 -13.66 -6.07 8.47
N ARG A 79 -14.77 -5.42 8.76
CA ARG A 79 -15.21 -5.23 10.14
C ARG A 79 -15.37 -6.56 10.86
N ARG A 80 -16.05 -7.52 10.24
CA ARG A 80 -16.23 -8.87 10.80
C ARG A 80 -14.88 -9.56 11.02
N SER A 81 -13.98 -9.52 10.02
CA SER A 81 -12.67 -10.15 10.12
C SER A 81 -11.77 -9.51 11.19
N LEU A 82 -11.92 -8.20 11.43
CA LEU A 82 -11.16 -7.51 12.48
C LEU A 82 -11.73 -7.80 13.88
N GLU A 83 -13.05 -7.98 14.01
CA GLU A 83 -13.70 -8.35 15.26
C GLU A 83 -13.51 -9.83 15.58
N GLN A 84 -13.49 -10.70 14.57
CA GLN A 84 -13.35 -12.15 14.68
C GLN A 84 -12.38 -12.66 13.61
N PRO A 85 -11.06 -12.49 13.80
CA PRO A 85 -10.07 -12.98 12.85
C PRO A 85 -10.15 -14.51 12.73
N PRO A 86 -9.90 -15.08 11.52
CA PRO A 86 -9.95 -16.54 11.30
C PRO A 86 -9.06 -17.30 12.25
N THR A 87 -7.84 -16.81 12.48
CA THR A 87 -6.92 -17.33 13.51
C THR A 87 -6.17 -16.17 14.18
N PRO A 88 -5.52 -16.40 15.34
CA PRO A 88 -4.66 -15.40 15.97
C PRO A 88 -3.45 -14.97 15.12
N ARG A 89 -3.11 -15.70 14.06
CA ARG A 89 -2.01 -15.39 13.12
C ARG A 89 -2.44 -14.45 11.99
N HIS A 90 -3.75 -14.26 11.76
CA HIS A 90 -4.24 -13.32 10.75
C HIS A 90 -4.07 -11.88 11.24
N ARG A 91 -3.61 -11.01 10.33
CA ARG A 91 -3.41 -9.58 10.58
C ARG A 91 -3.88 -8.76 9.39
N LEU A 92 -4.37 -7.57 9.68
CA LEU A 92 -4.60 -6.52 8.68
C LEU A 92 -3.76 -5.31 9.07
N LEU A 93 -2.93 -4.84 8.17
CA LEU A 93 -2.16 -3.60 8.32
C LEU A 93 -2.72 -2.53 7.40
N VAL A 94 -2.61 -1.27 7.80
CA VAL A 94 -2.99 -0.12 7.00
C VAL A 94 -1.84 0.86 6.85
N ALA A 95 -1.67 1.39 5.63
CA ALA A 95 -0.80 2.52 5.37
C ALA A 95 -1.60 3.81 5.48
N CYS A 96 -1.02 4.78 6.19
CA CYS A 96 -1.63 6.08 6.42
C CYS A 96 -0.79 7.19 5.80
N ALA A 97 -1.48 8.17 5.19
CA ALA A 97 -0.93 9.47 4.82
C ALA A 97 -1.55 10.50 5.78
N GLY A 98 -0.82 10.87 6.83
CA GLY A 98 -1.42 11.58 7.97
C GLY A 98 -2.57 10.75 8.59
N PRO A 99 -3.76 11.32 8.76
CA PRO A 99 -4.91 10.62 9.32
C PRO A 99 -5.63 9.69 8.34
N GLN A 100 -5.33 9.77 7.04
CA GLN A 100 -6.04 9.05 5.99
C GLN A 100 -5.41 7.69 5.72
N VAL A 101 -6.23 6.62 5.75
CA VAL A 101 -5.84 5.29 5.25
C VAL A 101 -5.81 5.33 3.72
N VAL A 102 -4.65 5.01 3.15
CA VAL A 102 -4.40 5.02 1.70
C VAL A 102 -3.99 3.66 1.14
N GLY A 103 -3.81 2.68 1.99
CA GLY A 103 -3.46 1.32 1.58
C GLY A 103 -3.70 0.31 2.69
N TYR A 104 -3.72 -0.96 2.33
CA TYR A 104 -3.87 -2.08 3.27
C TYR A 104 -3.11 -3.30 2.79
N VAL A 105 -2.82 -4.22 3.71
CA VAL A 105 -2.34 -5.57 3.43
C VAL A 105 -2.88 -6.53 4.48
N ALA A 106 -3.45 -7.65 4.03
CA ALA A 106 -3.95 -8.74 4.85
C ALA A 106 -2.96 -9.90 4.85
N LEU A 107 -2.70 -10.45 6.01
CA LEU A 107 -1.70 -11.49 6.26
C LEU A 107 -2.32 -12.69 6.96
N GLY A 108 -1.79 -13.86 6.68
CA GLY A 108 -2.17 -15.11 7.34
C GLY A 108 -1.10 -16.19 7.24
N PRO A 109 -1.33 -17.33 7.86
CA PRO A 109 -0.52 -18.53 7.66
C PRO A 109 -0.80 -19.17 6.29
N ALA A 110 0.10 -20.04 5.83
CA ALA A 110 -0.03 -20.79 4.57
C ALA A 110 -0.81 -22.12 4.74
N GLU A 111 -1.81 -22.17 5.64
CA GLU A 111 -2.51 -23.40 6.03
C GLU A 111 -3.18 -24.13 4.84
N ASP A 112 -3.71 -23.37 3.88
CA ASP A 112 -4.42 -23.91 2.72
C ASP A 112 -3.61 -23.78 1.41
N GLU A 113 -2.30 -23.57 1.48
CA GLU A 113 -1.46 -23.34 0.31
C GLU A 113 -0.74 -24.62 -0.14
N PRO A 114 -1.15 -25.26 -1.26
CA PRO A 114 -0.55 -26.50 -1.73
C PRO A 114 0.95 -26.36 -1.97
N GLY A 115 1.74 -27.30 -1.41
CA GLY A 115 3.17 -27.35 -1.62
C GLY A 115 4.00 -26.35 -0.83
N LEU A 116 3.38 -25.57 0.07
CA LEU A 116 4.07 -24.73 1.05
C LEU A 116 4.00 -25.35 2.44
N ASP A 117 5.06 -25.16 3.21
CA ASP A 117 5.08 -25.53 4.62
C ASP A 117 4.39 -24.43 5.45
N PRO A 118 3.24 -24.68 6.08
CA PRO A 118 2.50 -23.66 6.83
C PRO A 118 3.22 -23.18 8.08
N ASP A 119 4.16 -23.98 8.60
CA ASP A 119 4.95 -23.60 9.77
C ASP A 119 6.15 -22.72 9.40
N ARG A 120 6.52 -22.67 8.13
CA ARG A 120 7.67 -21.92 7.61
C ARG A 120 7.31 -20.83 6.60
N THR A 121 6.03 -20.75 6.22
CA THR A 121 5.57 -19.80 5.19
C THR A 121 4.44 -18.95 5.71
N GLY A 122 4.57 -17.64 5.50
CA GLY A 122 3.48 -16.69 5.65
C GLY A 122 2.85 -16.31 4.31
N VAL A 123 1.62 -15.85 4.31
CA VAL A 123 0.92 -15.45 3.09
C VAL A 123 0.42 -14.01 3.18
N ILE A 124 0.67 -13.25 2.12
CA ILE A 124 -0.06 -12.03 1.85
C ILE A 124 -1.32 -12.43 1.10
N LEU A 125 -2.46 -12.31 1.78
CA LEU A 125 -3.77 -12.76 1.32
C LEU A 125 -4.43 -11.79 0.34
N ASP A 126 -4.25 -10.49 0.58
CA ASP A 126 -4.78 -9.39 -0.23
C ASP A 126 -4.06 -8.09 0.15
N GLY A 127 -4.00 -7.13 -0.76
CA GLY A 127 -3.41 -5.84 -0.47
C GLY A 127 -3.47 -4.87 -1.63
N GLY A 128 -3.38 -3.60 -1.31
CA GLY A 128 -3.38 -2.57 -2.33
C GLY A 128 -3.17 -1.16 -1.79
N VAL A 129 -2.86 -0.25 -2.69
CA VAL A 129 -2.68 1.16 -2.39
C VAL A 129 -3.56 1.98 -3.33
N HIS A 130 -4.38 2.85 -2.76
CA HIS A 130 -5.19 3.81 -3.50
C HIS A 130 -4.31 4.69 -4.41
N PRO A 131 -4.74 5.09 -5.61
CA PRO A 131 -3.94 5.87 -6.54
C PRO A 131 -3.29 7.09 -5.94
N GLN A 132 -4.03 7.83 -5.11
CA GLN A 132 -3.53 9.01 -4.43
C GLN A 132 -2.36 8.73 -3.47
N GLY A 133 -2.21 7.49 -3.00
CA GLY A 133 -1.09 7.04 -2.16
C GLY A 133 0.01 6.32 -2.93
N ARG A 134 -0.13 6.11 -4.26
CA ARG A 134 0.88 5.42 -5.06
C ARG A 134 2.11 6.29 -5.29
N ARG A 135 3.27 5.66 -5.51
CA ARG A 135 4.56 6.31 -5.82
C ARG A 135 5.11 7.21 -4.70
N THR A 136 4.54 7.14 -3.51
CA THR A 136 4.98 7.85 -2.29
C THR A 136 5.56 6.91 -1.23
N GLY A 137 5.83 5.64 -1.62
CA GLY A 137 6.47 4.64 -0.77
C GLY A 137 5.52 3.86 0.15
N HIS A 138 4.20 4.07 0.09
CA HIS A 138 3.25 3.34 0.95
C HIS A 138 3.25 1.84 0.67
N GLY A 139 3.32 1.41 -0.60
CA GLY A 139 3.38 -0.01 -0.96
C GLY A 139 4.60 -0.72 -0.39
N SER A 140 5.79 -0.12 -0.53
CA SER A 140 7.03 -0.71 0.02
C SER A 140 7.01 -0.77 1.55
N ARG A 141 6.46 0.27 2.20
CA ARG A 141 6.31 0.25 3.68
C ARG A 141 5.32 -0.81 4.14
N LEU A 142 4.20 -0.99 3.43
CA LEU A 142 3.25 -2.07 3.71
C LEU A 142 3.90 -3.44 3.57
N LEU A 143 4.64 -3.66 2.48
CA LEU A 143 5.30 -4.94 2.22
C LEU A 143 6.35 -5.26 3.29
N ASN A 144 7.19 -4.29 3.66
CA ASN A 144 8.18 -4.47 4.72
C ASN A 144 7.50 -4.76 6.07
N ALA A 145 6.48 -3.97 6.44
CA ALA A 145 5.73 -4.19 7.67
C ALA A 145 4.98 -5.54 7.68
N ALA A 146 4.55 -6.03 6.50
CA ALA A 146 3.95 -7.34 6.35
C ALA A 146 4.95 -8.45 6.69
N VAL A 147 6.15 -8.41 6.10
CA VAL A 147 7.22 -9.37 6.39
C VAL A 147 7.63 -9.32 7.86
N ASP A 148 7.83 -8.13 8.41
CA ASP A 148 8.19 -7.96 9.83
C ASP A 148 7.11 -8.51 10.77
N THR A 149 5.83 -8.31 10.42
CA THR A 149 4.69 -8.81 11.20
C THR A 149 4.62 -10.34 11.16
N LEU A 150 4.84 -10.94 9.99
CA LEU A 150 4.87 -12.39 9.82
C LEU A 150 6.04 -13.01 10.60
N ARG A 151 7.23 -12.40 10.54
CA ARG A 151 8.41 -12.82 11.33
C ARG A 151 8.18 -12.72 12.84
N ALA A 152 7.58 -11.63 13.30
CA ALA A 152 7.27 -11.46 14.72
C ALA A 152 6.23 -12.47 15.24
N GLY A 153 5.44 -13.05 14.36
CA GLY A 153 4.44 -14.09 14.68
C GLY A 153 4.90 -15.52 14.45
N ASN A 154 6.11 -15.72 13.89
CA ASN A 154 6.66 -17.02 13.56
C ASN A 154 8.20 -16.97 13.42
N ASP A 155 8.89 -17.45 14.43
CA ASP A 155 10.37 -17.45 14.49
C ASP A 155 11.01 -18.36 13.44
N ASP A 156 10.28 -19.37 12.95
CA ASP A 156 10.73 -20.33 11.93
C ASP A 156 10.35 -19.91 10.50
N LEU A 157 9.89 -18.66 10.31
CA LEU A 157 9.48 -18.17 9.01
C LEU A 157 10.66 -18.06 8.03
N GLU A 158 10.56 -18.77 6.90
CA GLU A 158 11.60 -18.80 5.85
C GLU A 158 11.14 -18.17 4.54
N ALA A 159 9.83 -18.10 4.31
CA ALA A 159 9.29 -17.57 3.07
C ALA A 159 7.98 -16.81 3.26
N VAL A 160 7.71 -15.93 2.30
CA VAL A 160 6.40 -15.27 2.16
C VAL A 160 5.88 -15.50 0.76
N ALA A 161 4.63 -15.92 0.65
CA ALA A 161 3.93 -16.17 -0.60
C ALA A 161 2.77 -15.19 -0.81
N THR A 162 2.39 -15.00 -2.07
CA THR A 162 1.18 -14.27 -2.45
C THR A 162 0.67 -14.75 -3.80
N TRP A 163 -0.65 -14.64 -4.02
CA TRP A 163 -1.28 -14.88 -5.30
C TRP A 163 -1.59 -13.55 -6.00
N VAL A 164 -1.28 -13.48 -7.27
CA VAL A 164 -1.55 -12.29 -8.10
C VAL A 164 -2.14 -12.71 -9.43
N LEU A 165 -3.00 -11.88 -10.01
CA LEU A 165 -3.47 -12.11 -11.37
C LEU A 165 -2.30 -12.21 -12.33
N ALA A 166 -2.35 -13.19 -13.23
CA ALA A 166 -1.28 -13.43 -14.20
C ALA A 166 -0.98 -12.20 -15.06
N ASP A 167 -2.03 -11.42 -15.37
CA ASP A 167 -1.96 -10.23 -16.21
C ASP A 167 -1.77 -8.92 -15.42
N ALA A 168 -1.69 -8.96 -14.08
CA ALA A 168 -1.45 -7.78 -13.23
C ALA A 168 0.02 -7.31 -13.30
N GLY A 169 0.45 -6.83 -14.48
CA GLY A 169 1.84 -6.50 -14.76
C GLY A 169 2.47 -5.50 -13.78
N ALA A 170 1.74 -4.49 -13.34
CA ALA A 170 2.25 -3.49 -12.40
C ALA A 170 2.47 -4.07 -11.00
N THR A 171 1.54 -4.89 -10.51
CA THR A 171 1.64 -5.58 -9.22
C THR A 171 2.78 -6.59 -9.24
N ARG A 172 2.89 -7.37 -10.30
CA ARG A 172 3.99 -8.34 -10.48
C ARG A 172 5.36 -7.66 -10.54
N ALA A 173 5.48 -6.56 -11.29
CA ALA A 173 6.73 -5.79 -11.36
C ALA A 173 7.13 -5.19 -9.99
N PHE A 174 6.15 -4.71 -9.22
CA PHE A 174 6.39 -4.21 -7.86
C PHE A 174 6.91 -5.32 -6.94
N LEU A 175 6.26 -6.48 -6.94
CA LEU A 175 6.67 -7.64 -6.11
C LEU A 175 8.02 -8.22 -6.56
N ALA A 176 8.27 -8.32 -7.86
CA ALA A 176 9.57 -8.74 -8.40
C ALA A 176 10.70 -7.79 -7.96
N GLY A 177 10.44 -6.48 -7.92
CA GLY A 177 11.38 -5.49 -7.37
C GLY A 177 11.66 -5.65 -5.87
N ALA A 178 10.83 -6.40 -5.16
CA ALA A 178 11.00 -6.75 -3.74
C ALA A 178 11.53 -8.19 -3.55
N GLY A 179 11.94 -8.87 -4.64
CA GLY A 179 12.53 -10.20 -4.59
C GLY A 179 11.56 -11.37 -4.70
N PHE A 180 10.27 -11.10 -4.94
CA PHE A 180 9.31 -12.18 -5.19
C PHE A 180 9.49 -12.77 -6.58
N GLU A 181 9.52 -14.10 -6.66
CA GLU A 181 9.67 -14.85 -7.91
C GLU A 181 8.52 -15.87 -8.06
N PRO A 182 8.09 -16.19 -9.29
CA PRO A 182 7.14 -17.28 -9.52
C PRO A 182 7.75 -18.62 -9.11
N ASP A 183 7.00 -19.39 -8.33
CA ASP A 183 7.40 -20.77 -7.96
C ASP A 183 6.83 -21.84 -8.89
N GLY A 184 6.13 -21.43 -9.94
CA GLY A 184 5.49 -22.31 -10.92
C GLY A 184 4.06 -22.70 -10.57
N ALA A 185 3.56 -22.41 -9.38
CA ALA A 185 2.17 -22.66 -9.02
C ALA A 185 1.24 -21.66 -9.68
N TRP A 186 0.09 -22.14 -10.11
CA TRP A 186 -0.99 -21.32 -10.65
C TRP A 186 -2.35 -21.91 -10.28
N ARG A 187 -3.39 -21.09 -10.31
CA ARG A 187 -4.76 -21.52 -10.13
C ARG A 187 -5.71 -20.68 -10.99
N ASP A 188 -6.85 -21.25 -11.34
CA ASP A 188 -7.94 -20.51 -11.96
C ASP A 188 -8.98 -20.22 -10.88
N ARG A 189 -9.14 -18.93 -10.56
CA ARG A 189 -10.13 -18.46 -9.61
C ARG A 189 -11.43 -18.15 -10.34
N VAL A 190 -12.54 -18.74 -9.89
CA VAL A 190 -13.86 -18.36 -10.37
C VAL A 190 -14.18 -16.95 -9.88
N VAL A 191 -14.53 -16.07 -10.80
CA VAL A 191 -14.69 -14.63 -10.52
C VAL A 191 -16.13 -14.13 -10.68
N ASP A 192 -17.01 -14.95 -11.27
CA ASP A 192 -18.45 -14.64 -11.38
C ASP A 192 -19.32 -15.89 -11.30
N GLU A 193 -20.65 -15.69 -11.28
CA GLU A 193 -21.66 -16.76 -11.20
C GLU A 193 -21.75 -17.57 -12.50
N ASP A 194 -21.30 -17.03 -13.62
CA ASP A 194 -21.26 -17.70 -14.92
C ASP A 194 -20.05 -18.65 -15.07
N GLY A 195 -19.20 -18.72 -14.05
CA GLY A 195 -18.05 -19.61 -14.01
C GLY A 195 -16.84 -19.08 -14.78
N ARG A 196 -16.78 -17.80 -15.10
CA ARG A 196 -15.55 -17.19 -15.62
C ARG A 196 -14.43 -17.35 -14.61
N THR A 197 -13.24 -17.55 -15.15
CA THR A 197 -12.05 -17.71 -14.32
C THR A 197 -11.02 -16.65 -14.65
N ALA A 198 -10.30 -16.19 -13.62
CA ALA A 198 -9.09 -15.40 -13.74
C ALA A 198 -7.92 -16.26 -13.30
N ARG A 199 -6.86 -16.27 -14.11
CA ARG A 199 -5.64 -16.98 -13.75
C ARG A 199 -4.83 -16.20 -12.75
N GLU A 200 -4.49 -16.84 -11.64
CA GLU A 200 -3.55 -16.33 -10.66
C GLU A 200 -2.27 -17.16 -10.69
N VAL A 201 -1.14 -16.51 -10.47
CA VAL A 201 0.18 -17.12 -10.29
C VAL A 201 0.66 -16.85 -8.88
N ARG A 202 1.33 -17.83 -8.29
CA ARG A 202 1.93 -17.66 -6.99
C ARG A 202 3.34 -17.10 -7.11
N LEU A 203 3.62 -16.08 -6.31
CA LEU A 203 4.93 -15.48 -6.15
C LEU A 203 5.42 -15.73 -4.74
N VAL A 204 6.69 -16.08 -4.59
CA VAL A 204 7.32 -16.41 -3.31
C VAL A 204 8.62 -15.64 -3.16
N VAL A 205 8.91 -15.18 -1.96
CA VAL A 205 10.23 -14.64 -1.58
C VAL A 205 10.77 -15.44 -0.40
N SER A 206 12.04 -15.86 -0.48
CA SER A 206 12.79 -16.41 0.65
C SER A 206 13.32 -15.27 1.52
N LEU A 207 13.36 -15.46 2.86
CA LEU A 207 13.67 -14.41 3.84
C LEU A 207 15.06 -14.55 4.46
#